data_b88e2b4dab44c740393e7856c51cf9df
#
_entry.id   b88e2b4dab44c740393e7856c51cf9df
#
_cell.length_a   1.000
_cell.length_b   1.000
_cell.length_c   1.000
_cell.angle_alpha   90.00
_cell.angle_beta   90.00
_cell.angle_gamma   90.00
#
_symmetry.space_group_name_H-M   'P 1'
#
loop_
_entity.id
_entity.type
_entity.pdbx_description
1 polymer ?
#
loop_
_entity_poly.entity_id
_entity_poly.type
_entity_poly.pdbx_seq_one_letter_code
_entity_poly.pdbx_strand_id
1 'polypeptide(L)'
;NHSRAKILYDPSHFVLQQLDYLQFIDFYKDHIKMFHVKDAEFNPTGKAGVYGGYLDWKDRPGRFRSPGDGQVDFKSIFSKLSQYGFDGWAVLEWECCIKSPEQGAKEGSKFISDHIIEVTEKSFDDFAGAEIDKEQIKKILGL
;
A
#
# COMPACT_ATOMS: atom_id res chain seq x y z
N ASN A 1 16.52 -18.07 -8.77
CA ASN A 1 15.16 -18.38 -8.34
C ASN A 1 15.20 -19.36 -7.16
N HIS A 2 15.07 -18.87 -5.93
CA HIS A 2 15.10 -19.71 -4.74
C HIS A 2 13.82 -19.47 -3.92
N SER A 3 13.18 -20.54 -3.44
CA SER A 3 11.89 -20.46 -2.74
C SER A 3 11.90 -19.58 -1.48
N ARG A 4 13.07 -19.43 -0.84
CA ARG A 4 13.27 -18.57 0.34
C ARG A 4 13.63 -17.12 0.01
N ALA A 5 13.89 -16.79 -1.26
CA ALA A 5 14.15 -15.41 -1.66
C ALA A 5 12.82 -14.68 -1.79
N LYS A 6 12.58 -13.70 -0.92
CA LYS A 6 11.36 -12.92 -0.85
C LYS A 6 11.68 -11.43 -0.94
N ILE A 7 10.64 -10.63 -1.17
CA ILE A 7 10.75 -9.18 -1.33
C ILE A 7 10.26 -8.50 -0.04
N LEU A 8 11.09 -7.60 0.46
CA LEU A 8 10.67 -6.52 1.32
C LEU A 8 10.28 -5.36 0.41
N TYR A 9 9.01 -5.00 0.40
CA TYR A 9 8.45 -3.96 -0.44
C TYR A 9 8.40 -2.63 0.33
N ASP A 10 8.94 -1.57 -0.28
CA ASP A 10 8.95 -0.23 0.29
C ASP A 10 8.47 0.81 -0.75
N PRO A 11 7.23 1.29 -0.66
CA PRO A 11 6.64 2.22 -1.63
C PRO A 11 7.29 3.61 -1.61
N SER A 12 7.90 4.02 -0.49
CA SER A 12 8.48 5.35 -0.35
C SER A 12 9.61 5.61 -1.35
N HIS A 13 10.42 4.58 -1.62
CA HIS A 13 11.49 4.68 -2.61
C HIS A 13 10.94 4.81 -4.04
N PHE A 14 9.78 4.23 -4.33
CA PHE A 14 9.12 4.37 -5.63
C PHE A 14 8.62 5.80 -5.84
N VAL A 15 8.05 6.44 -4.80
CA VAL A 15 7.64 7.85 -4.87
C VAL A 15 8.83 8.73 -5.23
N LEU A 16 9.98 8.54 -4.56
CA LEU A 16 11.19 9.32 -4.84
C LEU A 16 11.73 9.09 -6.26
N GLN A 17 11.54 7.89 -6.81
CA GLN A 17 11.96 7.53 -8.16
C GLN A 17 10.87 7.71 -9.22
N GLN A 18 9.68 8.15 -8.83
CA GLN A 18 8.52 8.35 -9.71
C GLN A 18 8.11 7.07 -10.44
N LEU A 19 8.20 5.93 -9.76
CA LEU A 19 7.78 4.63 -10.26
C LEU A 19 6.40 4.25 -9.74
N ASP A 20 5.68 3.43 -10.50
CA ASP A 20 4.37 2.91 -10.09
C ASP A 20 4.52 1.78 -9.07
N TYR A 21 4.35 2.13 -7.81
CA TYR A 21 4.44 1.20 -6.69
C TYR A 21 3.22 0.27 -6.59
N LEU A 22 2.06 0.66 -7.11
CA LEU A 22 0.87 -0.20 -7.11
C LEU A 22 0.99 -1.30 -8.17
N GLN A 23 1.50 -0.98 -9.36
CA GLN A 23 1.76 -1.97 -10.40
C GLN A 23 2.86 -2.95 -9.98
N PHE A 24 3.83 -2.51 -9.18
CA PHE A 24 4.84 -3.40 -8.62
C PHE A 24 4.23 -4.52 -7.77
N ILE A 25 3.19 -4.23 -6.99
CA ILE A 25 2.46 -5.25 -6.22
C ILE A 25 1.86 -6.30 -7.17
N ASP A 26 1.23 -5.86 -8.27
CA ASP A 26 0.62 -6.78 -9.24
C ASP A 26 1.63 -7.77 -9.82
N PHE A 27 2.84 -7.30 -10.13
CA PHE A 27 3.89 -8.15 -10.69
C PHE A 27 4.53 -9.10 -9.68
N TYR A 28 4.65 -8.70 -8.41
CA TYR A 28 5.48 -9.41 -7.44
C TYR A 28 4.72 -9.89 -6.20
N LYS A 29 3.40 -9.87 -6.18
CA LYS A 29 2.53 -10.26 -5.06
C LYS A 29 2.93 -11.58 -4.38
N ASP A 30 3.28 -12.60 -5.16
CA ASP A 30 3.64 -13.92 -4.63
C ASP A 30 5.01 -13.94 -3.93
N HIS A 31 5.80 -12.92 -4.12
CA HIS A 31 7.14 -12.77 -3.56
C HIS A 31 7.19 -11.78 -2.40
N ILE A 32 6.25 -10.86 -2.30
CA ILE A 32 6.19 -9.87 -1.22
C ILE A 32 5.77 -10.58 0.07
N LYS A 33 6.62 -10.51 1.10
CA LYS A 33 6.37 -11.09 2.43
C LYS A 33 6.56 -10.11 3.57
N MET A 34 7.05 -8.95 3.26
CA MET A 34 7.18 -7.83 4.18
C MET A 34 6.95 -6.54 3.42
N PHE A 35 6.31 -5.59 4.07
CA PHE A 35 5.97 -4.31 3.52
C PHE A 35 6.31 -3.22 4.53
N HIS A 36 7.12 -2.25 4.13
CA HIS A 36 7.40 -1.08 4.94
C HIS A 36 6.28 -0.05 4.80
N VAL A 37 5.64 0.26 5.91
CA VAL A 37 4.76 1.42 6.02
C VAL A 37 5.64 2.63 6.29
N LYS A 38 6.19 3.16 5.22
CA LYS A 38 7.10 4.29 5.17
C LYS A 38 6.63 5.26 4.09
N ASP A 39 6.51 6.51 4.44
CA ASP A 39 5.98 7.52 3.54
C ASP A 39 7.08 8.41 2.95
N ALA A 40 6.79 9.01 1.83
CA ALA A 40 7.66 9.94 1.15
C ALA A 40 6.85 10.95 0.35
N GLU A 41 7.46 12.08 0.05
CA GLU A 41 6.94 13.05 -0.90
C GLU A 41 8.03 13.45 -1.89
N PHE A 42 7.62 13.74 -3.11
CA PHE A 42 8.46 14.38 -4.10
C PHE A 42 7.71 15.52 -4.77
N ASN A 43 8.15 16.72 -4.50
CA ASN A 43 7.59 17.96 -5.06
C ASN A 43 8.59 18.55 -6.05
N PRO A 44 8.53 18.16 -7.35
CA PRO A 44 9.53 18.57 -8.34
C PRO A 44 9.55 20.09 -8.52
N THR A 45 10.74 20.62 -8.72
CA THR A 45 10.95 22.03 -9.04
C THR A 45 11.69 22.16 -10.37
N GLY A 46 11.65 23.34 -10.98
CA GLY A 46 12.47 23.62 -12.18
C GLY A 46 13.98 23.75 -11.91
N LYS A 47 14.42 23.60 -10.64
CA LYS A 47 15.80 23.84 -10.23
C LYS A 47 16.48 22.64 -9.58
N ALA A 48 15.71 21.73 -9.00
CA ALA A 48 16.25 20.63 -8.21
C ALA A 48 15.48 19.34 -8.45
N GLY A 49 16.20 18.23 -8.61
CA GLY A 49 15.67 16.89 -8.62
C GLY A 49 15.38 16.37 -7.20
N VAL A 50 15.08 15.09 -7.11
CA VAL A 50 14.60 14.44 -5.86
C VAL A 50 15.50 14.70 -4.65
N TYR A 51 16.80 14.67 -4.81
CA TYR A 51 17.74 14.87 -3.70
C TYR A 51 18.12 16.33 -3.43
N GLY A 52 17.71 17.27 -4.29
CA GLY A 52 17.94 18.71 -4.10
C GLY A 52 19.41 19.14 -4.02
N GLY A 53 20.35 18.35 -4.54
CA GLY A 53 21.77 18.61 -4.42
C GLY A 53 22.26 18.53 -2.96
N TYR A 54 22.86 19.61 -2.46
CA TYR A 54 23.40 19.69 -1.10
C TYR A 54 22.42 20.30 -0.08
N LEU A 55 21.14 20.35 -0.39
CA LEU A 55 20.13 20.87 0.53
C LEU A 55 19.97 19.96 1.75
N ASP A 56 19.63 20.56 2.87
CA ASP A 56 19.21 19.83 4.08
C ASP A 56 17.93 19.01 3.79
N TRP A 57 17.77 17.90 4.51
CA TRP A 57 16.63 17.01 4.29
C TRP A 57 15.26 17.69 4.26
N LYS A 58 15.03 18.64 5.17
CA LYS A 58 13.77 19.42 5.27
C LYS A 58 13.50 20.31 4.05
N ASP A 59 14.54 20.68 3.28
CA ASP A 59 14.45 21.59 2.15
C ASP A 59 14.52 20.87 0.79
N ARG A 60 14.71 19.54 0.80
CA ARG A 60 14.78 18.73 -0.43
C ARG A 60 13.40 18.58 -1.07
N PRO A 61 13.29 18.62 -2.40
CA PRO A 61 12.06 18.31 -3.12
C PRO A 61 11.55 16.89 -2.85
N GLY A 62 12.46 15.92 -2.75
CA GLY A 62 12.17 14.53 -2.38
C GLY A 62 12.67 14.21 -0.99
N ARG A 63 11.77 13.75 -0.11
CA ARG A 63 12.10 13.44 1.27
C ARG A 63 11.14 12.43 1.88
N PHE A 64 11.62 11.72 2.89
CA PHE A 64 10.77 10.82 3.67
C PHE A 64 9.88 11.60 4.64
N ARG A 65 8.70 11.06 4.87
CA ARG A 65 7.68 11.64 5.73
C ARG A 65 7.16 10.60 6.72
N SER A 66 6.58 11.08 7.80
CA SER A 66 5.81 10.22 8.68
C SER A 66 4.61 9.62 7.93
N PRO A 67 4.21 8.35 8.17
CA PRO A 67 3.08 7.75 7.48
C PRO A 67 1.81 8.61 7.52
N GLY A 68 1.27 8.88 6.33
CA GLY A 68 0.11 9.76 6.13
C GLY A 68 0.42 11.24 5.90
N ASP A 69 1.67 11.67 6.06
CA ASP A 69 2.08 13.07 5.82
C ASP A 69 2.71 13.26 4.43
N GLY A 70 2.90 12.18 3.67
CA GLY A 70 3.51 12.18 2.34
C GLY A 70 2.52 11.94 1.20
N GLN A 71 2.99 11.26 0.17
CA GLN A 71 2.26 11.04 -1.09
C GLN A 71 1.97 9.57 -1.38
N VAL A 72 2.34 8.64 -0.49
CA VAL A 72 2.04 7.22 -0.68
C VAL A 72 0.55 6.97 -0.44
N ASP A 73 -0.13 6.36 -1.41
CA ASP A 73 -1.52 5.92 -1.28
C ASP A 73 -1.60 4.57 -0.54
N PHE A 74 -1.49 4.62 0.78
CA PHE A 74 -1.56 3.43 1.62
C PHE A 74 -2.92 2.72 1.53
N LYS A 75 -4.02 3.42 1.31
CA LYS A 75 -5.33 2.80 1.16
C LYS A 75 -5.36 1.85 -0.03
N SER A 76 -4.84 2.29 -1.17
CA SER A 76 -4.71 1.44 -2.36
C SER A 76 -3.74 0.29 -2.15
N ILE A 77 -2.61 0.51 -1.43
CA ILE A 77 -1.65 -0.56 -1.12
C ILE A 77 -2.30 -1.64 -0.25
N PHE A 78 -2.92 -1.26 0.88
CA PHE A 78 -3.58 -2.21 1.78
C PHE A 78 -4.71 -2.96 1.06
N SER A 79 -5.50 -2.27 0.22
CA SER A 79 -6.55 -2.89 -0.59
C SER A 79 -5.99 -3.94 -1.55
N LYS A 80 -4.91 -3.61 -2.28
CA LYS A 80 -4.28 -4.57 -3.21
C LYS A 80 -3.67 -5.76 -2.48
N LEU A 81 -2.94 -5.53 -1.40
CA LEU A 81 -2.35 -6.59 -0.61
C LEU A 81 -3.42 -7.53 -0.05
N SER A 82 -4.53 -6.98 0.47
CA SER A 82 -5.67 -7.77 0.95
C SER A 82 -6.34 -8.56 -0.17
N GLN A 83 -6.53 -7.95 -1.34
CA GLN A 83 -7.07 -8.62 -2.54
C GLN A 83 -6.24 -9.84 -2.94
N TYR A 84 -4.92 -9.79 -2.77
CA TYR A 84 -4.01 -10.87 -3.10
C TYR A 84 -3.72 -11.83 -1.94
N GLY A 85 -4.44 -11.70 -0.83
CA GLY A 85 -4.27 -12.59 0.32
C GLY A 85 -2.90 -12.45 0.99
N PHE A 86 -2.36 -11.24 1.07
CA PHE A 86 -1.09 -10.98 1.73
C PHE A 86 -1.13 -11.41 3.19
N ASP A 87 -0.22 -12.31 3.56
CA ASP A 87 -0.09 -12.93 4.89
C ASP A 87 1.21 -12.52 5.61
N GLY A 88 1.87 -11.48 5.12
CA GLY A 88 3.16 -11.01 5.62
C GLY A 88 3.06 -9.92 6.70
N TRP A 89 4.14 -9.19 6.89
CA TRP A 89 4.27 -8.16 7.91
C TRP A 89 4.16 -6.76 7.31
N ALA A 90 3.28 -5.93 7.88
CA ALA A 90 3.29 -4.48 7.71
C ALA A 90 4.16 -3.88 8.83
N VAL A 91 5.30 -3.33 8.47
CA VAL A 91 6.32 -2.85 9.40
C VAL A 91 6.41 -1.34 9.34
N LEU A 92 6.20 -0.67 10.46
CA LEU A 92 6.49 0.76 10.54
C LEU A 92 8.00 0.97 10.38
N GLU A 93 8.40 1.53 9.25
CA GLU A 93 9.73 2.12 9.08
C GLU A 93 9.57 3.62 9.07
N TRP A 94 10.05 4.26 10.11
CA TRP A 94 9.87 5.69 10.27
C TRP A 94 11.14 6.45 9.96
N GLU A 95 11.07 7.31 8.95
CA GLU A 95 12.07 8.33 8.66
C GLU A 95 11.32 9.64 8.38
N CYS A 96 11.62 10.67 9.12
CA CYS A 96 11.03 11.99 8.87
C CYS A 96 11.96 13.08 9.39
N CYS A 97 12.23 14.07 8.57
CA CYS A 97 13.09 15.19 8.94
C CYS A 97 12.34 16.34 9.66
N ILE A 98 11.03 16.21 9.88
CA ILE A 98 10.17 17.28 10.42
C ILE A 98 9.55 16.86 11.75
N LYS A 99 8.89 15.70 11.82
CA LYS A 99 8.18 15.21 13.00
C LYS A 99 9.15 14.56 14.01
N SER A 100 8.87 14.64 15.30
CA SER A 100 9.67 13.96 16.31
C SER A 100 9.51 12.44 16.25
N PRO A 101 10.54 11.64 16.62
CA PRO A 101 10.45 10.18 16.65
C PRO A 101 9.33 9.65 17.56
N GLU A 102 9.11 10.26 18.73
CA GLU A 102 8.09 9.86 19.67
C GLU A 102 6.69 10.03 19.11
N GLN A 103 6.44 11.18 18.48
CA GLN A 103 5.17 11.45 17.82
C GLN A 103 4.99 10.51 16.62
N GLY A 104 6.02 10.35 15.79
CA GLY A 104 5.98 9.50 14.61
C GLY A 104 5.70 8.04 14.95
N ALA A 105 6.34 7.49 15.99
CA ALA A 105 6.10 6.12 16.41
C ALA A 105 4.67 5.91 16.94
N LYS A 106 4.16 6.83 17.75
CA LYS A 106 2.81 6.77 18.29
C LYS A 106 1.75 6.83 17.19
N GLU A 107 1.87 7.78 16.28
CA GLU A 107 0.93 7.96 15.17
C GLU A 107 1.03 6.82 14.15
N GLY A 108 2.25 6.35 13.86
CA GLY A 108 2.49 5.30 12.87
C GLY A 108 1.90 3.95 13.23
N SER A 109 1.94 3.56 14.50
CA SER A 109 1.31 2.31 14.94
C SER A 109 -0.22 2.35 14.76
N LYS A 110 -0.83 3.48 15.15
CA LYS A 110 -2.26 3.69 14.93
C LYS A 110 -2.60 3.75 13.45
N PHE A 111 -1.78 4.42 12.63
CA PHE A 111 -1.96 4.51 11.20
C PHE A 111 -2.03 3.14 10.53
N ILE A 112 -1.10 2.22 10.88
CA ILE A 112 -1.13 0.85 10.36
C ILE A 112 -2.42 0.15 10.78
N SER A 113 -2.77 0.21 12.06
CA SER A 113 -3.97 -0.42 12.59
C SER A 113 -5.25 0.05 11.89
N ASP A 114 -5.34 1.35 11.60
CA ASP A 114 -6.50 1.95 10.93
C ASP A 114 -6.59 1.57 9.43
N HIS A 115 -5.51 1.05 8.83
CA HIS A 115 -5.47 0.66 7.41
C HIS A 115 -5.63 -0.85 7.17
N ILE A 116 -5.53 -1.66 8.24
CA ILE A 116 -5.75 -3.10 8.12
C ILE A 116 -7.19 -3.35 7.71
N ILE A 117 -7.37 -4.17 6.67
CA ILE A 117 -8.68 -4.54 6.14
C ILE A 117 -9.05 -5.92 6.69
N GLU A 118 -10.17 -6.00 7.39
CA GLU A 118 -10.81 -7.28 7.73
C GLU A 118 -11.50 -7.83 6.48
N VAL A 119 -10.89 -8.84 5.88
CA VAL A 119 -11.40 -9.43 4.63
C VAL A 119 -12.67 -10.23 4.93
N THR A 120 -13.74 -9.96 4.18
CA THR A 120 -14.98 -10.75 4.29
C THR A 120 -14.84 -12.11 3.64
N GLU A 121 -15.39 -13.14 4.28
CA GLU A 121 -15.49 -14.48 3.71
C GLU A 121 -16.60 -14.61 2.66
N LYS A 122 -17.58 -13.70 2.69
CA LYS A 122 -18.72 -13.70 1.77
C LYS A 122 -18.70 -12.46 0.90
N SER A 123 -18.80 -12.64 -0.42
CA SER A 123 -19.01 -11.50 -1.30
C SER A 123 -20.41 -10.92 -1.08
N PHE A 124 -20.56 -9.62 -1.26
CA PHE A 124 -21.85 -8.93 -1.20
C PHE A 124 -22.79 -9.42 -2.32
N ASP A 125 -22.23 -9.93 -3.40
CA ASP A 125 -22.96 -10.44 -4.56
C ASP A 125 -23.20 -11.94 -4.45
N ASP A 126 -24.19 -12.33 -3.66
CA ASP A 126 -24.62 -13.72 -3.52
C ASP A 126 -25.11 -14.34 -4.85
N PHE A 127 -25.33 -13.52 -5.89
CA PHE A 127 -25.75 -13.99 -7.22
C PHE A 127 -24.59 -14.61 -8.00
N ALA A 128 -23.34 -14.24 -7.72
CA ALA A 128 -22.17 -14.76 -8.45
C ALA A 128 -21.85 -16.24 -8.10
N GLY A 129 -22.36 -16.76 -7.00
CA GLY A 129 -22.14 -18.13 -6.52
C GLY A 129 -23.40 -19.01 -6.53
N ALA A 130 -24.56 -18.46 -6.84
CA ALA A 130 -25.77 -19.24 -6.95
C ALA A 130 -25.77 -20.02 -8.29
N GLU A 131 -25.76 -21.36 -8.24
CA GLU A 131 -26.19 -22.12 -9.41
C GLU A 131 -27.58 -21.61 -9.81
N ILE A 132 -27.64 -21.06 -11.03
CA ILE A 132 -28.91 -20.58 -11.60
C ILE A 132 -29.81 -21.79 -11.75
N ASP A 133 -30.74 -21.99 -10.82
CA ASP A 133 -31.78 -22.99 -10.95
C ASP A 133 -32.75 -22.55 -12.06
N LYS A 134 -32.46 -23.09 -13.25
CA LYS A 134 -33.27 -22.80 -14.45
C LYS A 134 -34.76 -23.14 -14.29
N GLU A 135 -35.08 -24.12 -13.45
CA GLU A 135 -36.46 -24.52 -13.18
C GLU A 135 -37.15 -23.50 -12.27
N GLN A 136 -36.48 -22.94 -11.26
CA GLN A 136 -36.97 -21.84 -10.46
C GLN A 136 -37.22 -20.59 -11.31
N ILE A 137 -36.30 -20.27 -12.22
CA ILE A 137 -36.48 -19.12 -13.11
C ILE A 137 -37.67 -19.30 -14.04
N LYS A 138 -37.86 -20.47 -14.66
CA LYS A 138 -39.06 -20.77 -15.47
C LYS A 138 -40.35 -20.59 -14.69
N LYS A 139 -40.36 -21.10 -13.44
CA LYS A 139 -41.53 -20.97 -12.56
C LYS A 139 -41.87 -19.53 -12.19
N ILE A 140 -40.83 -18.69 -11.98
CA ILE A 140 -40.99 -17.24 -11.69
C ILE A 140 -41.50 -16.51 -12.95
N LEU A 141 -41.04 -16.89 -14.12
CA LEU A 141 -41.41 -16.29 -15.41
C LEU A 141 -42.73 -16.86 -15.97
N GLY A 142 -43.35 -17.85 -15.32
CA GLY A 142 -44.58 -18.47 -15.78
C GLY A 142 -44.45 -19.30 -17.05
N LEU A 143 -43.24 -19.87 -17.30
CA LEU A 143 -42.88 -20.67 -18.47
C LEU A 143 -42.91 -22.16 -18.14
#